data_4ab5ebd60cd3cf57267c955bc0dda5ad
#
_entry.id   4ab5ebd60cd3cf57267c955bc0dda5ad
#
_cell.length_a   1.000
_cell.length_b   1.000
_cell.length_c   1.000
_cell.angle_alpha   90.00
_cell.angle_beta   90.00
_cell.angle_gamma   90.00
#
_symmetry.space_group_name_H-M   'P 1'
#
loop_
_entity.id
_entity.type
_entity.pdbx_description
1 polymer ?
#
loop_
_entity_poly.entity_id
_entity_poly.type
_entity_poly.pdbx_seq_one_letter_code
_entity_poly.pdbx_strand_id
1 'polypeptide(L)'
;MRLMITSMRNEAPFVLEWIAYHRLIGFTDFLVYTNDCDDGTDALLDRLAELKVLTHVPNPRRGRKAVQWQALSRARNHRLTKRAEWIMVADVDEFLVIHAGGGRLDDLFAAVPGAQGFAVPWRMFGSSGRLRFEPGLVIEQFQRAAPEQMLWPMRAGQFKSLFRKDPRFARLGVHRPVTEGGKAVTEGWVDGNGQPFTLSRSSFMISGAKRYGLAQLNHYALNSVENFLLKAYRGRANPMDVPIDLGYWIERNFNTVEDLSILRHAEAVRAGVEEFLADPEIRRLHDQGITWRREKVAALLRDHQNFLMFTRLAQSPDTPVLPMSLQVELCRMRQLAPPAKSRPPQGSDNPPEAAG
;
A
#
# COMPACT_ATOMS: atom_id res chain seq x y z
N MET A 1 22.04 -3.41 -4.49
CA MET A 1 21.21 -3.00 -3.34
C MET A 1 19.83 -2.66 -3.85
N ARG A 2 18.83 -3.34 -3.34
CA ARG A 2 17.40 -3.23 -3.72
C ARG A 2 16.63 -2.77 -2.51
N LEU A 3 16.25 -1.49 -2.50
CA LEU A 3 15.69 -0.80 -1.35
C LEU A 3 14.16 -0.74 -1.43
N MET A 4 13.51 -1.23 -0.37
CA MET A 4 12.09 -1.00 -0.10
C MET A 4 11.94 0.15 0.87
N ILE A 5 11.06 1.12 0.56
CA ILE A 5 10.75 2.26 1.42
C ILE A 5 9.27 2.22 1.77
N THR A 6 8.95 2.34 3.05
CA THR A 6 7.56 2.38 3.51
C THR A 6 7.38 3.38 4.65
N SER A 7 6.14 3.80 4.86
CA SER A 7 5.70 4.48 6.09
C SER A 7 4.47 3.79 6.64
N MET A 8 4.44 3.55 7.94
CA MET A 8 3.35 2.81 8.57
C MET A 8 2.94 3.38 9.93
N ARG A 9 1.75 3.01 10.36
CA ARG A 9 1.21 3.31 11.69
C ARG A 9 0.30 2.18 12.13
N ASN A 10 0.53 1.61 13.31
CA ASN A 10 -0.30 0.54 13.87
C ASN A 10 -0.42 -0.69 12.98
N GLU A 11 0.75 -1.24 12.57
CA GLU A 11 0.85 -2.39 11.66
C GLU A 11 1.66 -3.55 12.27
N ALA A 12 1.84 -3.59 13.61
CA ALA A 12 2.65 -4.61 14.30
C ALA A 12 2.29 -6.05 13.89
N PRO A 13 1.02 -6.45 13.71
CA PRO A 13 0.68 -7.82 13.30
C PRO A 13 1.10 -8.19 11.88
N PHE A 14 1.41 -7.23 11.01
CA PHE A 14 1.63 -7.46 9.57
C PHE A 14 3.08 -7.26 9.13
N VAL A 15 3.87 -6.56 9.93
CA VAL A 15 5.24 -6.16 9.60
C VAL A 15 6.13 -7.36 9.31
N LEU A 16 6.08 -8.41 10.13
CA LEU A 16 6.98 -9.56 10.00
C LEU A 16 6.73 -10.32 8.68
N GLU A 17 5.48 -10.56 8.32
CA GLU A 17 5.10 -11.17 7.05
C GLU A 17 5.59 -10.34 5.87
N TRP A 18 5.32 -9.03 5.91
CA TRP A 18 5.66 -8.13 4.81
C TRP A 18 7.17 -8.07 4.57
N ILE A 19 7.98 -8.05 5.64
CA ILE A 19 9.45 -8.07 5.53
C ILE A 19 9.93 -9.43 5.04
N ALA A 20 9.44 -10.54 5.62
CA ALA A 20 9.82 -11.89 5.23
C ALA A 20 9.56 -12.13 3.74
N TYR A 21 8.38 -11.75 3.26
CA TYR A 21 8.00 -11.88 1.87
C TYR A 21 8.93 -11.09 0.93
N HIS A 22 9.12 -9.79 1.21
CA HIS A 22 9.90 -8.95 0.31
C HIS A 22 11.41 -9.28 0.34
N ARG A 23 11.94 -9.76 1.49
CA ARG A 23 13.31 -10.33 1.55
C ARG A 23 13.40 -11.58 0.66
N LEU A 24 12.42 -12.47 0.76
CA LEU A 24 12.39 -13.72 -0.01
C LEU A 24 12.43 -13.45 -1.53
N ILE A 25 11.67 -12.49 -2.03
CA ILE A 25 11.66 -12.16 -3.46
C ILE A 25 12.88 -11.32 -3.89
N GLY A 26 13.74 -10.88 -2.96
CA GLY A 26 15.06 -10.33 -3.29
C GLY A 26 15.27 -8.86 -2.97
N PHE A 27 14.44 -8.20 -2.17
CA PHE A 27 14.81 -6.91 -1.57
C PHE A 27 15.86 -7.13 -0.49
N THR A 28 16.90 -6.28 -0.51
CA THR A 28 18.06 -6.42 0.37
C THR A 28 18.05 -5.47 1.56
N ASP A 29 17.33 -4.35 1.43
CA ASP A 29 17.32 -3.27 2.42
C ASP A 29 15.91 -2.70 2.56
N PHE A 30 15.56 -2.33 3.80
CA PHE A 30 14.27 -1.74 4.14
C PHE A 30 14.48 -0.44 4.90
N LEU A 31 13.82 0.62 4.46
CA LEU A 31 13.79 1.92 5.13
C LEU A 31 12.34 2.21 5.56
N VAL A 32 12.10 2.07 6.85
CA VAL A 32 10.75 2.13 7.42
C VAL A 32 10.59 3.38 8.26
N TYR A 33 9.55 4.15 7.99
CA TYR A 33 9.16 5.33 8.75
C TYR A 33 7.90 5.04 9.55
N THR A 34 7.85 5.47 10.83
CA THR A 34 6.64 5.38 11.64
C THR A 34 6.20 6.73 12.18
N ASN A 35 4.92 6.86 12.45
CA ASN A 35 4.35 8.01 13.14
C ASN A 35 3.22 7.58 14.07
N ASP A 36 3.21 8.14 15.26
CA ASP A 36 2.09 8.09 16.21
C ASP A 36 1.53 6.65 16.40
N CYS A 37 2.41 5.65 16.59
CA CYS A 37 2.03 4.26 16.83
C CYS A 37 1.54 4.06 18.27
N ASP A 38 0.45 3.30 18.43
CA ASP A 38 -0.18 2.97 19.70
C ASP A 38 -0.13 1.47 20.00
N ASP A 39 0.23 0.64 19.00
CA ASP A 39 0.17 -0.83 19.03
C ASP A 39 1.54 -1.49 19.26
N GLY A 40 2.59 -0.69 19.44
CA GLY A 40 3.98 -1.18 19.60
C GLY A 40 4.72 -1.43 18.28
N THR A 41 4.16 -1.01 17.13
CA THR A 41 4.84 -1.11 15.81
C THR A 41 6.23 -0.49 15.83
N ASP A 42 6.40 0.67 16.46
CA ASP A 42 7.68 1.37 16.55
C ASP A 42 8.72 0.58 17.37
N ALA A 43 8.35 0.05 18.52
CA ALA A 43 9.22 -0.78 19.35
C ALA A 43 9.63 -2.08 18.62
N LEU A 44 8.69 -2.72 17.89
CA LEU A 44 8.96 -3.90 17.06
C LEU A 44 9.98 -3.58 15.96
N LEU A 45 9.83 -2.44 15.31
CA LEU A 45 10.76 -1.99 14.26
C LEU A 45 12.12 -1.59 14.83
N ASP A 46 12.18 -1.00 16.03
CA ASP A 46 13.43 -0.71 16.71
C ASP A 46 14.19 -2.01 17.00
N ARG A 47 13.51 -3.05 17.50
CA ARG A 47 14.13 -4.35 17.72
C ARG A 47 14.64 -5.00 16.43
N LEU A 48 13.88 -4.94 15.35
CA LEU A 48 14.32 -5.42 14.03
C LEU A 48 15.53 -4.62 13.51
N ALA A 49 15.60 -3.32 13.81
CA ALA A 49 16.74 -2.48 13.43
C ALA A 49 18.01 -2.80 14.25
N GLU A 50 17.88 -3.09 15.54
CA GLU A 50 18.99 -3.60 16.37
C GLU A 50 19.59 -4.89 15.78
N LEU A 51 18.73 -5.78 15.30
CA LEU A 51 19.11 -7.02 14.63
C LEU A 51 19.57 -6.82 13.17
N LYS A 52 19.65 -5.57 12.70
CA LYS A 52 20.08 -5.19 11.34
C LYS A 52 19.21 -5.76 10.22
N VAL A 53 17.95 -6.09 10.51
CA VAL A 53 16.98 -6.54 9.52
C VAL A 53 16.53 -5.39 8.63
N LEU A 54 16.41 -4.20 9.20
CA LEU A 54 15.94 -2.99 8.53
C LEU A 54 16.55 -1.72 9.12
N THR A 55 16.23 -0.57 8.55
CA THR A 55 16.48 0.74 9.16
C THR A 55 15.14 1.38 9.51
N HIS A 56 14.90 1.59 10.80
CA HIS A 56 13.73 2.30 11.31
C HIS A 56 14.06 3.77 11.56
N VAL A 57 13.12 4.65 11.18
CA VAL A 57 13.25 6.10 11.37
C VAL A 57 11.93 6.68 11.89
N PRO A 58 11.85 7.11 13.14
CA PRO A 58 10.69 7.83 13.65
C PRO A 58 10.39 9.08 12.82
N ASN A 59 9.14 9.27 12.45
CA ASN A 59 8.67 10.36 11.60
C ASN A 59 7.45 11.06 12.21
N PRO A 60 7.58 11.66 13.40
CA PRO A 60 6.48 12.33 14.05
C PRO A 60 5.91 13.44 13.16
N ARG A 61 4.59 13.65 13.23
CA ARG A 61 3.91 14.69 12.46
C ARG A 61 4.51 16.06 12.78
N ARG A 62 4.93 16.77 11.74
CA ARG A 62 5.45 18.15 11.85
C ARG A 62 4.67 19.07 10.91
N GLY A 63 3.99 20.05 11.47
CA GLY A 63 3.22 21.03 10.71
C GLY A 63 2.04 20.43 9.93
N ARG A 64 1.66 21.08 8.83
CA ARG A 64 0.49 20.71 8.00
C ARG A 64 0.77 19.69 6.91
N LYS A 65 2.03 19.35 6.64
CA LYS A 65 2.40 18.41 5.58
C LYS A 65 1.96 16.99 5.96
N ALA A 66 1.37 16.27 5.00
CA ALA A 66 1.00 14.88 5.20
C ALA A 66 2.21 14.03 5.60
N VAL A 67 2.04 13.16 6.59
CA VAL A 67 3.11 12.39 7.23
C VAL A 67 3.87 11.52 6.21
N GLN A 68 3.15 10.91 5.26
CA GLN A 68 3.77 10.11 4.19
C GLN A 68 4.67 10.96 3.29
N TRP A 69 4.28 12.19 2.96
CA TRP A 69 5.13 13.10 2.19
C TRP A 69 6.34 13.61 2.98
N GLN A 70 6.23 13.72 4.31
CA GLN A 70 7.38 14.00 5.17
C GLN A 70 8.38 12.86 5.12
N ALA A 71 7.91 11.61 5.28
CA ALA A 71 8.73 10.41 5.20
C ALA A 71 9.49 10.33 3.86
N LEU A 72 8.77 10.46 2.72
CA LEU A 72 9.38 10.41 1.40
C LEU A 72 10.40 11.53 1.14
N SER A 73 10.14 12.74 1.68
CA SER A 73 11.08 13.86 1.59
C SER A 73 12.38 13.58 2.35
N ARG A 74 12.29 12.94 3.53
CA ARG A 74 13.45 12.50 4.33
C ARG A 74 14.16 11.31 3.68
N ALA A 75 13.39 10.34 3.19
CA ALA A 75 13.90 9.15 2.52
C ALA A 75 14.76 9.49 1.30
N ARG A 76 14.39 10.52 0.53
CA ARG A 76 15.17 10.97 -0.64
C ARG A 76 16.64 11.23 -0.29
N ASN A 77 16.90 11.85 0.85
CA ASN A 77 18.24 12.25 1.27
C ASN A 77 18.94 11.19 2.14
N HIS A 78 18.26 10.09 2.46
CA HIS A 78 18.80 9.04 3.32
C HIS A 78 19.94 8.28 2.62
N ARG A 79 20.95 7.85 3.42
CA ARG A 79 22.13 7.14 2.90
C ARG A 79 21.77 5.88 2.10
N LEU A 80 20.74 5.13 2.52
CA LEU A 80 20.30 3.92 1.81
C LEU A 80 19.77 4.27 0.43
N THR A 81 18.92 5.29 0.30
CA THR A 81 18.39 5.76 -0.98
C THR A 81 19.52 6.24 -1.92
N LYS A 82 20.54 6.89 -1.36
CA LYS A 82 21.70 7.34 -2.15
C LYS A 82 22.52 6.17 -2.71
N ARG A 83 22.57 5.04 -2.00
CA ARG A 83 23.33 3.83 -2.38
C ARG A 83 22.50 2.82 -3.18
N ALA A 84 21.18 2.93 -3.14
CA ALA A 84 20.29 2.00 -3.81
C ALA A 84 20.50 1.99 -5.32
N GLU A 85 20.49 0.82 -5.91
CA GLU A 85 20.39 0.61 -7.35
C GLU A 85 18.92 0.60 -7.79
N TRP A 86 18.11 -0.19 -7.09
CA TRP A 86 16.68 -0.28 -7.30
C TRP A 86 15.92 0.21 -6.07
N ILE A 87 14.82 0.90 -6.31
CA ILE A 87 13.97 1.48 -5.26
C ILE A 87 12.52 1.14 -5.55
N MET A 88 11.79 0.74 -4.49
CA MET A 88 10.33 0.67 -4.52
C MET A 88 9.79 1.38 -3.29
N VAL A 89 8.71 2.14 -3.47
CA VAL A 89 7.90 2.69 -2.38
C VAL A 89 6.61 1.90 -2.33
N ALA A 90 6.36 1.16 -1.25
CA ALA A 90 5.14 0.38 -1.08
C ALA A 90 4.57 0.54 0.32
N ASP A 91 3.25 0.38 0.45
CA ASP A 91 2.57 0.35 1.73
C ASP A 91 2.62 -1.08 2.32
N VAL A 92 2.42 -1.25 3.63
CA VAL A 92 2.51 -2.56 4.30
C VAL A 92 1.41 -3.55 3.87
N ASP A 93 0.34 -3.05 3.27
CA ASP A 93 -0.75 -3.83 2.69
C ASP A 93 -0.56 -4.12 1.18
N GLU A 94 0.65 -3.90 0.64
CA GLU A 94 1.01 -4.13 -0.75
C GLU A 94 2.14 -5.16 -0.87
N PHE A 95 1.92 -6.19 -1.71
CA PHE A 95 2.87 -7.29 -1.93
C PHE A 95 3.20 -7.41 -3.42
N LEU A 96 4.48 -7.26 -3.78
CA LEU A 96 4.94 -7.40 -5.17
C LEU A 96 4.99 -8.87 -5.57
N VAL A 97 4.09 -9.31 -6.44
CA VAL A 97 4.08 -10.67 -6.99
C VAL A 97 4.74 -10.67 -8.36
N ILE A 98 5.73 -11.54 -8.53
CA ILE A 98 6.48 -11.71 -9.77
C ILE A 98 6.07 -13.06 -10.36
N HIS A 99 5.57 -13.05 -11.59
CA HIS A 99 5.15 -14.25 -12.31
C HIS A 99 6.28 -14.87 -13.11
N ALA A 100 7.28 -14.08 -13.51
CA ALA A 100 8.45 -14.57 -14.22
C ALA A 100 9.28 -15.55 -13.38
N GLY A 101 9.73 -16.63 -13.96
CA GLY A 101 10.67 -17.60 -13.40
C GLY A 101 10.25 -18.14 -12.01
N GLY A 102 11.19 -18.10 -11.07
CA GLY A 102 11.00 -18.49 -9.68
C GLY A 102 10.24 -17.46 -8.83
N GLY A 103 9.81 -16.34 -9.39
CA GLY A 103 9.07 -15.29 -8.68
C GLY A 103 9.95 -14.33 -7.88
N ARG A 104 11.19 -14.14 -8.30
CA ARG A 104 12.16 -13.27 -7.65
C ARG A 104 12.47 -12.04 -8.52
N LEU A 105 13.01 -10.99 -7.90
CA LEU A 105 13.43 -9.77 -8.62
C LEU A 105 14.43 -10.07 -9.74
N ASP A 106 15.33 -11.04 -9.54
CA ASP A 106 16.29 -11.42 -10.58
C ASP A 106 15.60 -12.03 -11.82
N ASP A 107 14.53 -12.80 -11.62
CA ASP A 107 13.73 -13.34 -12.71
C ASP A 107 13.01 -12.23 -13.48
N LEU A 108 12.47 -11.23 -12.76
CA LEU A 108 11.82 -10.09 -13.39
C LEU A 108 12.82 -9.27 -14.23
N PHE A 109 14.01 -9.04 -13.68
CA PHE A 109 15.08 -8.31 -14.40
C PHE A 109 15.59 -9.09 -15.61
N ALA A 110 15.68 -10.41 -15.50
CA ALA A 110 16.06 -11.28 -16.61
C ALA A 110 14.99 -11.34 -17.71
N ALA A 111 13.70 -11.25 -17.34
CA ALA A 111 12.60 -11.24 -18.31
C ALA A 111 12.55 -9.97 -19.16
N VAL A 112 13.08 -8.84 -18.67
CA VAL A 112 13.15 -7.56 -19.39
C VAL A 112 14.56 -6.97 -19.25
N PRO A 113 15.55 -7.47 -19.99
CA PRO A 113 16.90 -6.96 -19.93
C PRO A 113 16.97 -5.48 -20.31
N GLY A 114 17.69 -4.69 -19.52
CA GLY A 114 17.83 -3.25 -19.75
C GLY A 114 16.70 -2.38 -19.18
N ALA A 115 15.68 -2.95 -18.53
CA ALA A 115 14.64 -2.18 -17.86
C ALA A 115 15.23 -1.21 -16.85
N GLN A 116 14.72 0.03 -16.84
CA GLN A 116 15.07 1.08 -15.88
C GLN A 116 13.95 1.31 -14.85
N GLY A 117 12.75 0.84 -15.16
CA GLY A 117 11.62 0.91 -14.24
C GLY A 117 10.44 0.06 -14.68
N PHE A 118 9.73 -0.45 -13.69
CA PHE A 118 8.50 -1.23 -13.85
C PHE A 118 7.35 -0.45 -13.22
N ALA A 119 6.33 -0.13 -13.99
CA ALA A 119 5.05 0.33 -13.49
C ALA A 119 4.21 -0.91 -13.17
N VAL A 120 4.21 -1.32 -11.91
CA VAL A 120 3.55 -2.55 -11.44
C VAL A 120 2.11 -2.26 -11.07
N PRO A 121 1.13 -2.76 -11.84
CA PRO A 121 -0.28 -2.45 -11.61
C PRO A 121 -0.81 -3.11 -10.32
N TRP A 122 -1.71 -2.41 -9.64
CA TRP A 122 -2.44 -2.96 -8.50
C TRP A 122 -3.38 -4.09 -8.93
N ARG A 123 -3.38 -5.14 -8.12
CA ARG A 123 -4.39 -6.18 -8.08
C ARG A 123 -5.17 -6.00 -6.79
N MET A 124 -6.43 -5.58 -6.87
CA MET A 124 -7.25 -5.37 -5.67
C MET A 124 -7.70 -6.69 -5.10
N PHE A 125 -7.43 -6.93 -3.82
CA PHE A 125 -7.92 -8.06 -3.06
C PHE A 125 -9.03 -7.60 -2.12
N GLY A 126 -10.16 -8.32 -2.14
CA GLY A 126 -11.27 -8.06 -1.25
C GLY A 126 -11.08 -8.68 0.14
N SER A 127 -12.12 -8.60 0.94
CA SER A 127 -12.11 -9.12 2.32
C SER A 127 -12.22 -10.64 2.42
N SER A 128 -12.41 -11.34 1.31
CA SER A 128 -12.72 -12.78 1.27
C SER A 128 -13.88 -13.18 2.20
N GLY A 129 -14.83 -12.25 2.46
CA GLY A 129 -15.96 -12.42 3.36
C GLY A 129 -15.60 -12.46 4.86
N ARG A 130 -14.35 -12.17 5.23
CA ARG A 130 -13.91 -12.23 6.63
C ARG A 130 -14.40 -11.03 7.43
N LEU A 131 -15.11 -11.30 8.53
CA LEU A 131 -15.58 -10.27 9.46
C LEU A 131 -14.53 -9.96 10.52
N ARG A 132 -13.92 -11.00 11.10
CA ARG A 132 -13.03 -10.91 12.25
C ARG A 132 -11.57 -10.78 11.85
N PHE A 133 -10.81 -10.08 12.69
CA PHE A 133 -9.36 -10.13 12.64
C PHE A 133 -8.87 -11.44 13.23
N GLU A 134 -8.12 -12.18 12.46
CA GLU A 134 -7.42 -13.39 12.89
C GLU A 134 -5.92 -13.22 12.64
N PRO A 135 -5.06 -13.58 13.60
CA PRO A 135 -3.62 -13.63 13.37
C PRO A 135 -3.27 -14.64 12.28
N GLY A 136 -2.17 -14.41 11.58
CA GLY A 136 -1.67 -15.27 10.52
C GLY A 136 -1.38 -14.50 9.25
N LEU A 137 -0.90 -15.20 8.23
CA LEU A 137 -0.45 -14.59 6.99
C LEU A 137 -1.63 -13.99 6.20
N VAL A 138 -1.52 -12.72 5.85
CA VAL A 138 -2.48 -11.98 5.00
C VAL A 138 -2.61 -12.67 3.65
N ILE A 139 -1.49 -13.10 3.06
CA ILE A 139 -1.46 -13.76 1.76
C ILE A 139 -2.23 -15.09 1.73
N GLU A 140 -2.39 -15.76 2.87
CA GLU A 140 -3.16 -17.01 2.99
C GLU A 140 -4.63 -16.76 3.30
N GLN A 141 -4.92 -15.67 4.01
CA GLN A 141 -6.28 -15.35 4.46
C GLN A 141 -7.12 -14.69 3.36
N PHE A 142 -6.50 -13.91 2.48
CA PHE A 142 -7.20 -13.09 1.48
C PHE A 142 -6.79 -13.52 0.07
N GLN A 143 -7.54 -14.42 -0.52
CA GLN A 143 -7.24 -15.06 -1.82
C GLN A 143 -8.19 -14.64 -2.93
N ARG A 144 -9.19 -13.79 -2.61
CA ARG A 144 -10.19 -13.32 -3.56
C ARG A 144 -9.86 -11.93 -4.05
N ALA A 145 -9.85 -11.76 -5.37
CA ALA A 145 -9.40 -10.54 -6.02
C ALA A 145 -10.42 -10.02 -7.04
N ALA A 146 -10.21 -8.78 -7.48
CA ALA A 146 -10.84 -8.22 -8.65
C ALA A 146 -10.44 -8.98 -9.93
N PRO A 147 -11.25 -9.01 -11.00
CA PRO A 147 -10.83 -9.57 -12.27
C PRO A 147 -9.65 -8.80 -12.87
N GLU A 148 -8.89 -9.44 -13.77
CA GLU A 148 -7.74 -8.80 -14.42
C GLU A 148 -8.14 -7.60 -15.27
N GLN A 149 -9.27 -7.70 -15.95
CA GLN A 149 -9.84 -6.61 -16.77
C GLN A 149 -10.84 -5.83 -15.97
N MET A 150 -10.48 -4.62 -15.59
CA MET A 150 -11.32 -3.73 -14.81
C MET A 150 -10.97 -2.28 -15.13
N LEU A 151 -11.97 -1.50 -15.56
CA LEU A 151 -11.82 -0.06 -15.84
C LEU A 151 -12.39 0.79 -14.70
N TRP A 152 -13.41 0.27 -14.00
CA TRP A 152 -14.08 0.97 -12.92
C TRP A 152 -14.12 0.12 -11.65
N PRO A 153 -13.79 0.67 -10.48
CA PRO A 153 -13.40 2.08 -10.27
C PRO A 153 -12.03 2.39 -10.88
N MET A 154 -11.80 3.63 -11.30
CA MET A 154 -10.54 4.05 -11.96
C MET A 154 -9.28 3.70 -11.15
N ARG A 155 -9.43 3.55 -9.83
CA ARG A 155 -8.34 3.13 -8.93
C ARG A 155 -7.80 1.72 -9.25
N ALA A 156 -8.61 0.87 -9.88
CA ALA A 156 -8.15 -0.44 -10.34
C ALA A 156 -6.99 -0.35 -11.34
N GLY A 157 -6.86 0.78 -12.03
CA GLY A 157 -5.75 1.05 -12.94
C GLY A 157 -4.48 1.61 -12.28
N GLN A 158 -4.48 1.89 -10.97
CA GLN A 158 -3.31 2.45 -10.28
C GLN A 158 -2.15 1.46 -10.23
N PHE A 159 -0.95 1.99 -10.01
CA PHE A 159 0.28 1.21 -9.97
C PHE A 159 1.25 1.77 -8.93
N LYS A 160 2.24 0.99 -8.57
CA LYS A 160 3.47 1.44 -7.90
C LYS A 160 4.67 1.19 -8.80
N SER A 161 5.77 1.86 -8.53
CA SER A 161 6.97 1.72 -9.37
C SER A 161 8.09 1.01 -8.61
N LEU A 162 8.69 0.02 -9.28
CA LEU A 162 10.03 -0.48 -8.98
C LEU A 162 10.98 0.12 -10.02
N PHE A 163 11.98 0.90 -9.62
CA PHE A 163 12.78 1.67 -10.56
C PHE A 163 14.23 1.78 -10.13
N ARG A 164 15.13 1.88 -11.13
CA ARG A 164 16.52 2.24 -10.92
C ARG A 164 16.64 3.69 -10.50
N LYS A 165 17.58 3.95 -9.61
CA LYS A 165 17.89 5.32 -9.23
C LYS A 165 18.39 6.08 -10.46
N ASP A 166 17.80 7.25 -10.69
CA ASP A 166 18.09 8.11 -11.84
C ASP A 166 18.24 9.57 -11.38
N PRO A 167 19.27 10.32 -11.80
CA PRO A 167 19.44 11.71 -11.43
C PRO A 167 18.30 12.62 -11.91
N ARG A 168 17.54 12.19 -12.92
CA ARG A 168 16.35 12.90 -13.40
C ARG A 168 15.20 12.91 -12.39
N PHE A 169 15.22 12.07 -11.35
CA PHE A 169 14.16 12.02 -10.36
C PHE A 169 14.39 13.03 -9.24
N ALA A 170 13.61 14.10 -9.27
CA ALA A 170 13.67 15.20 -8.30
C ALA A 170 13.13 14.80 -6.93
N ARG A 171 12.16 13.88 -6.85
CA ARG A 171 11.52 13.45 -5.60
C ARG A 171 11.04 12.00 -5.67
N LEU A 172 11.01 11.34 -4.52
CA LEU A 172 10.24 10.12 -4.33
C LEU A 172 8.75 10.48 -4.23
N GLY A 173 7.90 9.68 -4.84
CA GLY A 173 6.44 9.80 -4.73
C GLY A 173 5.82 8.50 -4.24
N VAL A 174 4.56 8.55 -3.81
CA VAL A 174 3.84 7.39 -3.28
C VAL A 174 3.68 6.29 -4.33
N HIS A 175 3.41 6.67 -5.57
CA HIS A 175 3.18 5.73 -6.67
C HIS A 175 4.37 5.62 -7.62
N ARG A 176 5.08 6.70 -7.82
CA ARG A 176 6.19 6.79 -8.78
C ARG A 176 7.15 7.91 -8.43
N PRO A 177 8.41 7.85 -8.89
CA PRO A 177 9.30 8.99 -8.77
C PRO A 177 8.75 10.18 -9.56
N VAL A 178 9.11 11.39 -9.12
CA VAL A 178 8.74 12.65 -9.79
C VAL A 178 9.98 13.18 -10.48
N THR A 179 9.90 13.38 -11.79
CA THR A 179 10.97 13.92 -12.61
C THR A 179 11.13 15.42 -12.42
N GLU A 180 12.32 15.93 -12.64
CA GLU A 180 12.60 17.36 -12.64
C GLU A 180 11.85 18.05 -13.78
N GLY A 181 11.19 19.18 -13.47
CA GLY A 181 10.35 19.88 -14.45
C GLY A 181 9.15 19.09 -14.97
N GLY A 182 8.84 17.91 -14.43
CA GLY A 182 7.72 17.07 -14.87
C GLY A 182 7.92 16.40 -16.23
N LYS A 183 9.17 16.33 -16.74
CA LYS A 183 9.50 15.71 -18.02
C LYS A 183 9.11 14.24 -18.04
N ALA A 184 8.63 13.76 -19.18
CA ALA A 184 8.34 12.34 -19.37
C ALA A 184 9.64 11.52 -19.45
N VAL A 185 9.59 10.28 -18.92
CA VAL A 185 10.66 9.28 -19.06
C VAL A 185 10.06 8.05 -19.72
N THR A 186 10.54 7.73 -20.91
CA THR A 186 10.07 6.58 -21.70
C THR A 186 11.11 5.49 -21.77
N GLU A 187 12.38 5.87 -21.73
CA GLU A 187 13.50 4.96 -21.93
C GLU A 187 13.60 3.91 -20.82
N GLY A 188 13.51 2.65 -21.20
CA GLY A 188 13.64 1.50 -20.29
C GLY A 188 12.51 1.35 -19.28
N TRP A 189 11.40 2.11 -19.36
CA TRP A 189 10.23 1.90 -18.52
C TRP A 189 9.25 0.93 -19.19
N VAL A 190 8.77 -0.01 -18.39
CA VAL A 190 7.81 -1.02 -18.83
C VAL A 190 6.65 -1.16 -17.83
N ASP A 191 5.53 -1.69 -18.29
CA ASP A 191 4.39 -2.07 -17.46
C ASP A 191 4.51 -3.49 -16.86
N GLY A 192 3.47 -3.97 -16.20
CA GLY A 192 3.43 -5.32 -15.62
C GLY A 192 3.50 -6.47 -16.62
N ASN A 193 3.40 -6.22 -17.92
CA ASN A 193 3.61 -7.21 -19.00
C ASN A 193 5.01 -7.09 -19.63
N GLY A 194 5.83 -6.14 -19.21
CA GLY A 194 7.09 -5.83 -19.89
C GLY A 194 6.94 -5.00 -21.16
N GLN A 195 5.73 -4.43 -21.42
CA GLN A 195 5.52 -3.55 -22.57
C GLN A 195 5.99 -2.13 -22.26
N PRO A 196 6.48 -1.39 -23.29
CA PRO A 196 6.93 -0.02 -23.10
C PRO A 196 5.90 0.84 -22.38
N PHE A 197 6.36 1.59 -21.37
CA PHE A 197 5.54 2.47 -20.54
C PHE A 197 6.15 3.87 -20.48
N THR A 198 5.31 4.90 -20.61
CA THR A 198 5.73 6.29 -20.48
C THR A 198 5.44 6.79 -19.05
N LEU A 199 6.48 7.03 -18.27
CA LEU A 199 6.37 7.70 -17.00
C LEU A 199 6.28 9.22 -17.23
N SER A 200 5.12 9.81 -16.92
CA SER A 200 4.88 11.25 -17.05
C SER A 200 4.20 11.81 -15.81
N ARG A 201 4.05 13.12 -15.73
CA ARG A 201 3.31 13.78 -14.64
C ARG A 201 1.84 13.33 -14.58
N SER A 202 1.25 12.96 -15.69
CA SER A 202 -0.13 12.47 -15.80
C SER A 202 -0.27 10.95 -15.68
N SER A 203 0.83 10.19 -15.55
CA SER A 203 0.78 8.73 -15.43
C SER A 203 0.38 8.33 -14.02
N PHE A 204 -0.91 8.08 -13.79
CA PHE A 204 -1.47 7.58 -12.53
C PHE A 204 -2.07 6.20 -12.67
N MET A 205 -2.32 5.74 -13.89
CA MET A 205 -3.00 4.49 -14.19
C MET A 205 -2.37 3.82 -15.41
N ILE A 206 -2.45 2.50 -15.43
CA ILE A 206 -2.17 1.68 -16.59
C ILE A 206 -3.52 1.26 -17.16
N SER A 207 -3.81 1.65 -18.39
CA SER A 207 -5.03 1.27 -19.11
C SER A 207 -4.79 0.07 -20.01
N GLY A 208 -5.82 -0.73 -20.24
CA GLY A 208 -5.76 -1.86 -21.15
C GLY A 208 -6.11 -3.21 -20.52
N ALA A 209 -6.30 -4.21 -21.38
CA ALA A 209 -6.55 -5.60 -20.99
C ALA A 209 -5.23 -6.29 -20.65
N LYS A 210 -5.27 -7.21 -19.68
CA LYS A 210 -4.14 -8.04 -19.24
C LYS A 210 -2.85 -7.23 -18.95
N ARG A 211 -2.62 -6.90 -17.68
CA ARG A 211 -1.53 -6.04 -17.24
C ARG A 211 -0.56 -6.72 -16.28
N TYR A 212 -0.75 -8.02 -16.04
CA TYR A 212 -0.15 -8.75 -14.93
C TYR A 212 0.79 -9.88 -15.38
N GLY A 213 1.19 -9.93 -16.66
CA GLY A 213 1.92 -11.07 -17.22
C GLY A 213 3.26 -11.37 -16.56
N LEU A 214 4.04 -10.33 -16.19
CA LEU A 214 5.33 -10.49 -15.51
C LEU A 214 5.26 -10.16 -14.03
N ALA A 215 4.44 -9.16 -13.65
CA ALA A 215 4.31 -8.75 -12.26
C ALA A 215 2.99 -8.04 -11.98
N GLN A 216 2.51 -8.18 -10.74
CA GLN A 216 1.39 -7.46 -10.17
C GLN A 216 1.72 -7.02 -8.74
N LEU A 217 0.99 -6.03 -8.23
CA LEU A 217 1.07 -5.62 -6.84
C LEU A 217 -0.24 -5.97 -6.14
N ASN A 218 -0.25 -7.04 -5.35
CA ASN A 218 -1.41 -7.40 -4.56
C ASN A 218 -1.65 -6.32 -3.51
N HIS A 219 -2.84 -5.74 -3.53
CA HIS A 219 -3.21 -4.68 -2.60
C HIS A 219 -4.35 -5.15 -1.70
N TYR A 220 -3.98 -5.50 -0.47
CA TYR A 220 -4.87 -5.97 0.59
C TYR A 220 -5.43 -4.80 1.41
N ALA A 221 -5.98 -3.80 0.72
CA ALA A 221 -6.37 -2.51 1.30
C ALA A 221 -7.41 -2.59 2.41
N LEU A 222 -8.17 -3.69 2.47
CA LEU A 222 -9.32 -3.85 3.37
C LEU A 222 -9.03 -4.81 4.51
N ASN A 223 -8.45 -5.97 4.20
CA ASN A 223 -8.39 -7.11 5.10
C ASN A 223 -9.82 -7.50 5.61
N SER A 224 -9.97 -7.89 6.87
CA SER A 224 -11.28 -8.16 7.46
C SER A 224 -12.07 -6.86 7.76
N VAL A 225 -13.38 -6.99 8.01
CA VAL A 225 -14.23 -5.86 8.41
C VAL A 225 -13.69 -5.17 9.68
N GLU A 226 -13.23 -5.94 10.67
CA GLU A 226 -12.62 -5.40 11.88
C GLU A 226 -11.34 -4.61 11.60
N ASN A 227 -10.48 -5.12 10.72
CA ASN A 227 -9.27 -4.40 10.29
C ASN A 227 -9.62 -3.10 9.57
N PHE A 228 -10.65 -3.13 8.72
CA PHE A 228 -11.11 -1.93 8.02
C PHE A 228 -11.69 -0.89 8.98
N LEU A 229 -12.44 -1.31 10.00
CA LEU A 229 -12.96 -0.41 11.04
C LEU A 229 -11.82 0.32 11.77
N LEU A 230 -10.73 -0.40 12.11
CA LEU A 230 -9.52 0.21 12.69
C LEU A 230 -8.85 1.17 11.71
N LYS A 231 -8.77 0.81 10.43
CA LYS A 231 -8.22 1.66 9.38
C LYS A 231 -9.02 2.96 9.24
N ALA A 232 -10.35 2.88 9.29
CA ALA A 232 -11.24 4.04 9.24
C ALA A 232 -11.05 4.94 10.48
N TYR A 233 -10.99 4.36 11.67
CA TYR A 233 -10.71 5.08 12.92
C TYR A 233 -9.36 5.78 12.91
N ARG A 234 -8.29 5.11 12.47
CA ARG A 234 -6.94 5.66 12.37
C ARG A 234 -6.86 6.85 11.41
N GLY A 235 -7.70 6.86 10.38
CA GLY A 235 -7.64 7.82 9.29
C GLY A 235 -6.47 7.59 8.33
N ARG A 236 -6.29 8.52 7.39
CA ARG A 236 -5.23 8.43 6.36
C ARG A 236 -3.94 9.12 6.79
N ALA A 237 -2.82 8.52 6.41
CA ALA A 237 -1.49 9.14 6.51
C ALA A 237 -1.34 10.34 5.55
N ASN A 238 -2.12 10.36 4.48
CA ASN A 238 -2.23 11.47 3.53
C ASN A 238 -3.66 12.03 3.60
N PRO A 239 -3.89 13.22 4.18
CA PRO A 239 -5.19 13.85 4.20
C PRO A 239 -5.56 14.30 2.78
N MET A 240 -6.16 13.40 2.03
CA MET A 240 -7.04 13.75 0.92
C MET A 240 -8.45 13.82 1.51
N ASP A 241 -9.28 14.74 1.04
CA ASP A 241 -10.67 14.96 1.51
C ASP A 241 -11.62 13.76 1.23
N VAL A 242 -11.07 12.57 1.07
CA VAL A 242 -11.82 11.33 0.82
C VAL A 242 -11.81 10.50 2.09
N PRO A 243 -12.94 10.32 2.77
CA PRO A 243 -13.02 9.52 3.98
C PRO A 243 -12.67 8.04 3.73
N ILE A 244 -12.28 7.33 4.77
CA ILE A 244 -12.23 5.86 4.80
C ILE A 244 -13.59 5.41 5.34
N ASP A 245 -14.52 5.18 4.44
CA ASP A 245 -15.92 4.89 4.72
C ASP A 245 -16.43 3.71 3.87
N LEU A 246 -17.75 3.50 3.84
CA LEU A 246 -18.39 2.49 3.01
C LEU A 246 -18.06 2.67 1.51
N GLY A 247 -17.94 3.91 1.03
CA GLY A 247 -17.53 4.18 -0.35
C GLY A 247 -16.12 3.66 -0.65
N TYR A 248 -15.19 3.85 0.29
CA TYR A 248 -13.84 3.29 0.20
C TYR A 248 -13.86 1.75 0.16
N TRP A 249 -14.71 1.12 0.98
CA TRP A 249 -14.91 -0.33 1.01
C TRP A 249 -15.42 -0.85 -0.32
N ILE A 250 -16.52 -0.30 -0.82
CA ILE A 250 -17.17 -0.71 -2.08
C ILE A 250 -16.19 -0.60 -3.26
N GLU A 251 -15.38 0.46 -3.33
CA GLU A 251 -14.40 0.64 -4.41
C GLU A 251 -13.27 -0.41 -4.42
N ARG A 252 -13.16 -1.28 -3.41
CA ARG A 252 -12.03 -2.21 -3.24
C ARG A 252 -12.40 -3.63 -2.87
N ASN A 253 -13.65 -3.87 -2.41
CA ASN A 253 -14.05 -5.19 -1.89
C ASN A 253 -14.50 -6.13 -3.01
N PHE A 254 -13.60 -6.40 -3.95
CA PHE A 254 -13.86 -7.33 -5.05
C PHE A 254 -13.34 -8.72 -4.68
N ASN A 255 -14.26 -9.70 -4.61
CA ASN A 255 -13.97 -11.10 -4.30
C ASN A 255 -14.34 -12.02 -5.47
N THR A 256 -14.25 -11.51 -6.70
CA THR A 256 -14.80 -12.12 -7.92
C THR A 256 -14.01 -13.35 -8.37
N VAL A 257 -12.68 -13.28 -8.32
CA VAL A 257 -11.79 -14.35 -8.78
C VAL A 257 -10.86 -14.80 -7.68
N GLU A 258 -10.45 -16.06 -7.74
CA GLU A 258 -9.39 -16.58 -6.88
C GLU A 258 -8.03 -16.27 -7.51
N ASP A 259 -7.09 -15.74 -6.71
CA ASP A 259 -5.71 -15.51 -7.12
C ASP A 259 -4.76 -16.08 -6.06
N LEU A 260 -4.16 -17.21 -6.39
CA LEU A 260 -3.25 -17.98 -5.53
C LEU A 260 -1.77 -17.76 -5.91
N SER A 261 -1.49 -16.83 -6.84
CA SER A 261 -0.15 -16.66 -7.42
C SER A 261 0.94 -16.38 -6.39
N ILE A 262 0.61 -15.65 -5.32
CA ILE A 262 1.53 -15.34 -4.22
C ILE A 262 1.84 -16.56 -3.33
N LEU A 263 0.94 -17.55 -3.27
CA LEU A 263 1.05 -18.69 -2.35
C LEU A 263 2.20 -19.63 -2.68
N ARG A 264 2.79 -19.53 -3.87
CA ARG A 264 4.05 -20.24 -4.21
C ARG A 264 5.18 -19.97 -3.19
N HIS A 265 5.07 -18.88 -2.45
CA HIS A 265 6.04 -18.44 -1.45
C HIS A 265 5.55 -18.61 0.00
N ALA A 266 4.31 -19.05 0.24
CA ALA A 266 3.68 -19.04 1.55
C ALA A 266 4.46 -19.83 2.62
N GLU A 267 4.94 -21.03 2.28
CA GLU A 267 5.73 -21.86 3.20
C GLU A 267 7.05 -21.16 3.62
N ALA A 268 7.78 -20.61 2.64
CA ALA A 268 9.04 -19.90 2.89
C ALA A 268 8.81 -18.60 3.68
N VAL A 269 7.69 -17.89 3.43
CA VAL A 269 7.31 -16.70 4.19
C VAL A 269 6.99 -17.08 5.63
N ARG A 270 6.23 -18.16 5.85
CA ARG A 270 5.93 -18.65 7.20
C ARG A 270 7.21 -18.98 7.95
N ALA A 271 8.14 -19.70 7.32
CA ALA A 271 9.44 -19.99 7.91
C ALA A 271 10.22 -18.73 8.26
N GLY A 272 10.21 -17.71 7.38
CA GLY A 272 10.85 -16.40 7.64
C GLY A 272 10.19 -15.63 8.79
N VAL A 273 8.87 -15.72 8.96
CA VAL A 273 8.16 -15.13 10.10
C VAL A 273 8.55 -15.85 11.40
N GLU A 274 8.60 -17.19 11.40
CA GLU A 274 9.02 -17.96 12.58
C GLU A 274 10.47 -17.70 12.94
N GLU A 275 11.36 -17.45 11.96
CA GLU A 275 12.74 -17.02 12.21
C GLU A 275 12.78 -15.71 13.02
N PHE A 276 11.96 -14.72 12.66
CA PHE A 276 11.85 -13.48 13.44
C PHE A 276 11.26 -13.73 14.83
N LEU A 277 10.22 -14.54 14.91
CA LEU A 277 9.54 -14.86 16.18
C LEU A 277 10.37 -15.74 17.10
N ALA A 278 11.51 -16.27 16.66
CA ALA A 278 12.48 -16.95 17.54
C ALA A 278 13.16 -15.98 18.52
N ASP A 279 13.24 -14.67 18.20
CA ASP A 279 13.65 -13.63 19.14
C ASP A 279 12.51 -13.37 20.15
N PRO A 280 12.73 -13.57 21.47
CA PRO A 280 11.67 -13.43 22.46
C PRO A 280 11.05 -12.04 22.53
N GLU A 281 11.81 -10.98 22.25
CA GLU A 281 11.30 -9.62 22.30
C GLU A 281 10.47 -9.30 21.07
N ILE A 282 10.86 -9.76 19.87
CA ILE A 282 10.03 -9.66 18.66
C ILE A 282 8.71 -10.37 18.89
N ARG A 283 8.72 -11.61 19.42
CA ARG A 283 7.51 -12.36 19.73
C ARG A 283 6.59 -11.60 20.67
N ARG A 284 7.14 -11.11 21.77
CA ARG A 284 6.39 -10.34 22.78
C ARG A 284 5.73 -9.10 22.18
N LEU A 285 6.46 -8.33 21.37
CA LEU A 285 5.96 -7.11 20.73
C LEU A 285 4.93 -7.40 19.66
N HIS A 286 5.11 -8.47 18.89
CA HIS A 286 4.14 -8.94 17.91
C HIS A 286 2.82 -9.35 18.56
N ASP A 287 2.88 -10.18 19.61
CA ASP A 287 1.70 -10.63 20.36
C ASP A 287 0.99 -9.47 21.07
N GLN A 288 1.76 -8.49 21.57
CA GLN A 288 1.21 -7.24 22.10
C GLN A 288 0.42 -6.47 21.05
N GLY A 289 0.94 -6.35 19.82
CA GLY A 289 0.26 -5.71 18.71
C GLY A 289 -1.06 -6.42 18.32
N ILE A 290 -1.06 -7.76 18.32
CA ILE A 290 -2.28 -8.57 18.11
C ILE A 290 -3.30 -8.30 19.21
N THR A 291 -2.87 -8.31 20.47
CA THR A 291 -3.73 -8.06 21.63
C THR A 291 -4.33 -6.66 21.57
N TRP A 292 -3.49 -5.63 21.35
CA TRP A 292 -3.93 -4.25 21.21
C TRP A 292 -5.01 -4.11 20.12
N ARG A 293 -4.82 -4.79 18.97
CA ARG A 293 -5.77 -4.73 17.85
C ARG A 293 -7.14 -5.28 18.25
N ARG A 294 -7.18 -6.43 18.92
CA ARG A 294 -8.42 -7.06 19.40
C ARG A 294 -9.15 -6.18 20.42
N GLU A 295 -8.42 -5.65 21.39
CA GLU A 295 -8.96 -4.75 22.41
C GLU A 295 -9.50 -3.45 21.81
N LYS A 296 -8.77 -2.89 20.85
CA LYS A 296 -9.16 -1.64 20.17
C LYS A 296 -10.43 -1.84 19.34
N VAL A 297 -10.55 -2.95 18.60
CA VAL A 297 -11.79 -3.31 17.90
C VAL A 297 -12.95 -3.45 18.87
N ALA A 298 -12.77 -4.20 19.96
CA ALA A 298 -13.81 -4.37 20.97
C ALA A 298 -14.26 -3.02 21.58
N ALA A 299 -13.32 -2.11 21.80
CA ALA A 299 -13.61 -0.76 22.28
C ALA A 299 -14.39 0.07 21.24
N LEU A 300 -13.98 0.01 19.97
CA LEU A 300 -14.65 0.73 18.89
C LEU A 300 -16.09 0.27 18.68
N LEU A 301 -16.35 -1.03 18.78
CA LEU A 301 -17.70 -1.60 18.62
C LEU A 301 -18.68 -1.23 19.73
N ARG A 302 -18.22 -0.66 20.84
CA ARG A 302 -19.10 -0.08 21.89
C ARG A 302 -19.69 1.27 21.49
N ASP A 303 -19.06 1.95 20.52
CA ASP A 303 -19.61 3.19 19.96
C ASP A 303 -20.65 2.86 18.89
N HIS A 304 -21.82 3.51 18.96
CA HIS A 304 -22.96 3.23 18.08
C HIS A 304 -22.63 3.50 16.59
N GLN A 305 -21.88 4.55 16.27
CA GLN A 305 -21.56 4.88 14.88
C GLN A 305 -20.58 3.85 14.29
N ASN A 306 -19.59 3.42 15.06
CA ASN A 306 -18.68 2.36 14.66
C ASN A 306 -19.40 1.01 14.51
N PHE A 307 -20.35 0.71 15.37
CA PHE A 307 -21.19 -0.48 15.26
C PHE A 307 -22.05 -0.45 13.99
N LEU A 308 -22.68 0.68 13.67
CA LEU A 308 -23.42 0.86 12.42
C LEU A 308 -22.52 0.73 11.19
N MET A 309 -21.29 1.27 11.25
CA MET A 309 -20.32 1.09 10.19
C MET A 309 -19.97 -0.39 10.00
N PHE A 310 -19.64 -1.09 11.08
CA PHE A 310 -19.35 -2.53 11.07
C PHE A 310 -20.49 -3.34 10.43
N THR A 311 -21.73 -3.10 10.82
CA THR A 311 -22.89 -3.84 10.29
C THR A 311 -23.11 -3.59 8.80
N ARG A 312 -22.93 -2.35 8.32
CA ARG A 312 -23.01 -2.00 6.90
C ARG A 312 -21.92 -2.68 6.09
N LEU A 313 -20.68 -2.72 6.60
CA LEU A 313 -19.56 -3.42 5.98
C LEU A 313 -19.82 -4.94 5.91
N ALA A 314 -20.33 -5.52 7.01
CA ALA A 314 -20.69 -6.95 7.07
C ALA A 314 -21.83 -7.31 6.10
N GLN A 315 -22.76 -6.40 5.86
CA GLN A 315 -23.84 -6.55 4.85
C GLN A 315 -23.38 -6.29 3.41
N SER A 316 -22.13 -5.86 3.21
CA SER A 316 -21.53 -5.61 1.91
C SER A 316 -20.31 -6.53 1.71
N PRO A 317 -20.49 -7.86 1.72
CA PRO A 317 -19.40 -8.82 1.74
C PRO A 317 -18.62 -8.87 0.41
N ASP A 318 -19.23 -8.40 -0.67
CA ASP A 318 -18.64 -8.34 -2.01
C ASP A 318 -19.15 -7.12 -2.79
N THR A 319 -18.32 -6.57 -3.66
CA THR A 319 -18.73 -5.53 -4.61
C THR A 319 -18.89 -6.16 -5.99
N PRO A 320 -20.08 -6.13 -6.58
CA PRO A 320 -20.30 -6.66 -7.92
C PRO A 320 -19.43 -5.93 -8.96
N VAL A 321 -18.79 -6.69 -9.83
CA VAL A 321 -18.10 -6.14 -10.98
C VAL A 321 -19.13 -5.74 -12.02
N LEU A 322 -19.16 -4.47 -12.39
CA LEU A 322 -20.08 -3.94 -13.39
C LEU A 322 -19.77 -4.51 -14.78
N PRO A 323 -20.78 -4.66 -15.65
CA PRO A 323 -20.55 -5.00 -17.06
C PRO A 323 -19.58 -4.00 -17.73
N MET A 324 -18.74 -4.48 -18.64
CA MET A 324 -17.70 -3.65 -19.28
C MET A 324 -18.28 -2.41 -19.98
N SER A 325 -19.45 -2.54 -20.61
CA SER A 325 -20.16 -1.41 -21.23
C SER A 325 -20.46 -0.28 -20.25
N LEU A 326 -20.96 -0.65 -19.05
CA LEU A 326 -21.25 0.32 -18.00
C LEU A 326 -19.97 0.90 -17.40
N GLN A 327 -18.89 0.10 -17.24
CA GLN A 327 -17.60 0.62 -16.79
C GLN A 327 -17.05 1.69 -17.75
N VAL A 328 -17.15 1.46 -19.07
CA VAL A 328 -16.74 2.44 -20.09
C VAL A 328 -17.59 3.71 -20.01
N GLU A 329 -18.90 3.56 -19.82
CA GLU A 329 -19.81 4.71 -19.65
C GLU A 329 -19.44 5.54 -18.42
N LEU A 330 -19.23 4.91 -17.27
CA LEU A 330 -18.82 5.60 -16.04
C LEU A 330 -17.48 6.34 -16.19
N CYS A 331 -16.52 5.74 -16.91
CA CYS A 331 -15.26 6.43 -17.23
C CYS A 331 -15.50 7.70 -18.07
N ARG A 332 -16.40 7.66 -19.05
CA ARG A 332 -16.79 8.84 -19.86
C ARG A 332 -17.48 9.89 -18.99
N MET A 333 -18.47 9.49 -18.21
CA MET A 333 -19.19 10.40 -17.30
C MET A 333 -18.21 11.08 -16.33
N ARG A 334 -17.24 10.37 -15.82
CA ARG A 334 -16.21 10.91 -14.93
C ARG A 334 -15.34 11.98 -15.59
N GLN A 335 -15.07 11.88 -16.88
CA GLN A 335 -14.35 12.91 -17.63
C GLN A 335 -15.18 14.19 -17.78
N LEU A 336 -16.51 14.05 -17.92
CA LEU A 336 -17.45 15.17 -18.02
C LEU A 336 -17.76 15.81 -16.66
N ALA A 337 -17.58 15.08 -15.55
CA ALA A 337 -17.75 15.56 -14.18
C ALA A 337 -16.41 15.59 -13.44
N PRO A 338 -15.50 16.51 -13.74
CA PRO A 338 -14.23 16.62 -13.04
C PRO A 338 -14.47 16.91 -11.56
N PRO A 339 -13.56 16.49 -10.65
CA PRO A 339 -13.68 16.79 -9.23
C PRO A 339 -13.76 18.32 -9.05
N ALA A 340 -14.61 18.74 -8.12
CA ALA A 340 -14.63 20.14 -7.70
C ALA A 340 -13.21 20.55 -7.32
N LYS A 341 -12.77 21.73 -7.78
CA LYS A 341 -11.49 22.29 -7.36
C LYS A 341 -11.51 22.35 -5.83
N SER A 342 -10.50 21.82 -5.18
CA SER A 342 -10.35 21.88 -3.72
C SER A 342 -10.62 23.34 -3.29
N ARG A 343 -11.64 23.55 -2.44
CA ARG A 343 -11.86 24.86 -1.83
C ARG A 343 -10.56 25.27 -1.14
N PRO A 344 -10.08 26.49 -1.36
CA PRO A 344 -9.02 27.00 -0.51
C PRO A 344 -9.50 26.93 0.95
N PRO A 345 -8.60 26.70 1.92
CA PRO A 345 -8.99 26.67 3.32
C PRO A 345 -9.72 27.97 3.62
N GLN A 346 -10.96 27.86 4.12
CA GLN A 346 -11.70 29.02 4.62
C GLN A 346 -10.83 29.68 5.68
N GLY A 347 -10.50 30.96 5.46
CA GLY A 347 -9.81 31.78 6.43
C GLY A 347 -10.55 31.69 7.76
N SER A 348 -9.83 31.53 8.85
CA SER A 348 -10.35 31.70 10.18
C SER A 348 -11.01 33.05 10.27
N ASP A 349 -12.34 33.11 10.32
CA ASP A 349 -13.07 34.30 10.82
C ASP A 349 -12.68 34.47 12.29
N ASN A 350 -11.70 35.30 12.53
CA ASN A 350 -11.51 35.89 13.84
C ASN A 350 -12.70 36.85 14.06
N PRO A 351 -13.45 36.73 15.17
CA PRO A 351 -14.44 37.73 15.52
C PRO A 351 -13.69 39.08 15.74
N PRO A 352 -14.31 40.21 15.40
CA PRO A 352 -13.70 41.53 15.60
C PRO A 352 -13.45 41.74 17.11
N GLU A 353 -12.21 42.12 17.45
CA GLU A 353 -11.87 42.63 18.77
C GLU A 353 -12.83 43.80 19.10
N ALA A 354 -13.59 43.64 20.17
CA ALA A 354 -14.39 44.73 20.74
C ALA A 354 -13.43 45.79 21.28
N ALA A 355 -13.44 46.95 20.64
CA ALA A 355 -12.84 48.17 21.18
C ALA A 355 -13.65 48.61 22.40
N GLY A 356 -12.98 48.75 23.53
CA GLY A 356 -13.45 49.24 24.79
C GLY A 356 -12.26 49.55 25.68
#